data_919022229037f03f68666aa83b27b9b5
#
_entry.id   919022229037f03f68666aa83b27b9b5
#
_cell.length_a   1.000
_cell.length_b   1.000
_cell.length_c   1.000
_cell.angle_alpha   90.00
_cell.angle_beta   90.00
_cell.angle_gamma   90.00
#
_symmetry.space_group_name_H-M   'P 1'
#
loop_
_entity.id
_entity.type
_entity.pdbx_description
1 polymer ?
#
loop_
_entity_poly.entity_id
_entity_poly.type
_entity_poly.pdbx_seq_one_letter_code
_entity_poly.pdbx_strand_id
1 'polypeptide(L)'
;MSKNHQDPPKAKSRSVSAKKKRRRRKKRQRRILMSITLILLFVIGFGSFYAYTMLSGINHDKISKNKTELGIYKENINALKKYKTYNKVINIALFGLDQRSENEPSRSDAVMIVSIDKANKKIKLTSVMRDSYVAIDGHGNDKLTHAYAYGGPELSIKTLNENFNLNITDYAAVNFFDMEKIIDSLGGVTLDIKQYEVKEINKYIKEIADITKTPYTPLAGAGSQTLTGRQALSYTRIRSVGNGDFERTSRQRIVLEALLGKIKEGGILSLPKNISKLAPMVRTSLGTGEMIKMGLSLFLSGTTEIETARIPVDGTFPDGGKMIKGTWYLPFDKEKNIEYLHEYIYEDVHPNK
;
A
#
# COMPACT_ATOMS: atom_id res chain seq x y z
N MET A 1 -18.53 89.11 -53.73
CA MET A 1 -17.23 88.45 -53.38
C MET A 1 -17.48 87.68 -52.13
N SER A 2 -17.61 86.36 -52.28
CA SER A 2 -17.90 85.44 -51.21
C SER A 2 -16.55 84.81 -50.73
N LYS A 3 -16.23 84.88 -49.44
CA LYS A 3 -15.10 84.16 -48.85
C LYS A 3 -15.62 82.91 -48.11
N ASN A 4 -15.38 81.77 -48.70
CA ASN A 4 -15.53 80.46 -48.06
C ASN A 4 -14.51 80.33 -46.91
N HIS A 5 -14.97 80.09 -45.68
CA HIS A 5 -14.19 79.58 -44.58
C HIS A 5 -14.40 78.09 -44.51
N GLN A 6 -13.36 77.32 -44.80
CA GLN A 6 -13.29 75.86 -44.53
C GLN A 6 -12.69 75.67 -43.18
N ASP A 7 -13.39 74.98 -42.27
CA ASP A 7 -12.95 74.49 -40.99
C ASP A 7 -11.99 73.26 -41.20
N PRO A 8 -10.87 73.11 -40.45
CA PRO A 8 -10.01 72.00 -40.60
C PRO A 8 -10.50 70.78 -39.85
N PRO A 9 -10.12 69.56 -40.26
CA PRO A 9 -10.76 68.31 -39.81
C PRO A 9 -10.39 67.90 -38.38
N LYS A 10 -11.39 67.62 -37.54
CA LYS A 10 -11.28 67.11 -36.13
C LYS A 10 -10.88 65.63 -36.03
N ALA A 11 -9.88 65.14 -36.84
CA ALA A 11 -9.61 63.69 -36.90
C ALA A 11 -8.47 63.18 -35.95
N LYS A 12 -7.66 64.02 -35.30
CA LYS A 12 -6.49 63.60 -34.54
C LYS A 12 -6.78 63.26 -33.04
N SER A 13 -7.84 63.76 -32.42
CA SER A 13 -8.08 63.55 -30.97
C SER A 13 -8.69 62.18 -30.61
N ARG A 14 -9.44 61.57 -31.51
CA ARG A 14 -10.05 60.23 -31.30
C ARG A 14 -9.04 59.07 -31.27
N SER A 15 -7.97 59.14 -32.03
CA SER A 15 -6.97 58.08 -32.11
C SER A 15 -6.09 57.95 -30.83
N VAL A 16 -5.82 59.10 -30.18
CA VAL A 16 -4.98 59.16 -28.96
C VAL A 16 -5.73 58.58 -27.76
N SER A 17 -7.04 58.85 -27.63
CA SER A 17 -7.85 58.34 -26.56
C SER A 17 -8.04 56.79 -26.66
N ALA A 18 -8.23 56.28 -27.87
CA ALA A 18 -8.34 54.88 -28.14
C ALA A 18 -7.03 54.08 -27.80
N LYS A 19 -5.87 54.65 -28.19
CA LYS A 19 -4.54 54.08 -27.81
C LYS A 19 -4.32 54.06 -26.29
N LYS A 20 -4.74 55.12 -25.58
CA LYS A 20 -4.60 55.23 -24.10
C LYS A 20 -5.53 54.21 -23.40
N LYS A 21 -6.77 54.01 -23.90
CA LYS A 21 -7.71 53.00 -23.40
C LYS A 21 -7.19 51.56 -23.63
N ARG A 22 -6.61 51.28 -24.80
CA ARG A 22 -6.00 49.98 -25.14
C ARG A 22 -4.77 49.68 -24.28
N ARG A 23 -3.92 50.68 -23.98
CA ARG A 23 -2.76 50.53 -23.05
C ARG A 23 -3.20 50.27 -21.61
N ARG A 24 -4.26 50.95 -21.12
CA ARG A 24 -4.83 50.74 -19.81
C ARG A 24 -5.42 49.33 -19.68
N ARG A 25 -6.12 48.84 -20.71
CA ARG A 25 -6.71 47.49 -20.76
C ARG A 25 -5.62 46.42 -20.74
N LYS A 26 -4.55 46.59 -21.52
CA LYS A 26 -3.36 45.67 -21.50
C LYS A 26 -2.65 45.66 -20.14
N LYS A 27 -2.48 46.83 -19.50
CA LYS A 27 -1.89 46.87 -18.14
C LYS A 27 -2.80 46.20 -17.12
N ARG A 28 -4.10 46.36 -17.19
CA ARG A 28 -5.06 45.69 -16.31
C ARG A 28 -5.03 44.17 -16.53
N GLN A 29 -5.03 43.70 -17.75
CA GLN A 29 -4.94 42.29 -18.09
C GLN A 29 -3.62 41.68 -17.59
N ARG A 30 -2.48 42.34 -17.77
CA ARG A 30 -1.18 41.88 -17.22
C ARG A 30 -1.19 41.81 -15.70
N ARG A 31 -1.79 42.77 -14.98
CA ARG A 31 -1.93 42.75 -13.53
C ARG A 31 -2.81 41.59 -13.07
N ILE A 32 -3.96 41.38 -13.73
CA ILE A 32 -4.83 40.23 -13.44
C ILE A 32 -4.11 38.92 -13.69
N LEU A 33 -3.40 38.78 -14.82
CA LEU A 33 -2.64 37.59 -15.13
C LEU A 33 -1.53 37.34 -14.09
N MET A 34 -0.76 38.38 -13.73
CA MET A 34 0.25 38.28 -12.65
C MET A 34 -0.38 37.89 -11.30
N SER A 35 -1.54 38.44 -10.92
CA SER A 35 -2.22 38.08 -9.68
C SER A 35 -2.66 36.62 -9.71
N ILE A 36 -3.21 36.13 -10.83
CA ILE A 36 -3.61 34.73 -10.99
C ILE A 36 -2.37 33.82 -10.91
N THR A 37 -1.27 34.19 -11.55
CA THR A 37 -0.02 33.42 -11.48
C THR A 37 0.55 33.36 -10.06
N LEU A 38 0.52 34.49 -9.33
CA LEU A 38 0.96 34.55 -7.93
C LEU A 38 0.07 33.70 -7.01
N ILE A 39 -1.24 33.73 -7.20
CA ILE A 39 -2.18 32.89 -6.45
C ILE A 39 -1.93 31.41 -6.75
N LEU A 40 -1.72 31.06 -8.02
CA LEU A 40 -1.42 29.70 -8.44
C LEU A 40 -0.08 29.19 -7.81
N LEU A 41 0.95 30.02 -7.84
CA LEU A 41 2.24 29.71 -7.19
C LEU A 41 2.12 29.59 -5.67
N PHE A 42 1.28 30.44 -5.04
CA PHE A 42 1.00 30.34 -3.60
C PHE A 42 0.25 29.06 -3.27
N VAL A 43 -0.77 28.69 -4.04
CA VAL A 43 -1.53 27.44 -3.85
C VAL A 43 -0.64 26.22 -4.04
N ILE A 44 0.21 26.21 -5.07
CA ILE A 44 1.17 25.13 -5.31
C ILE A 44 2.22 25.09 -4.19
N GLY A 45 2.81 26.22 -3.82
CA GLY A 45 3.82 26.29 -2.75
C GLY A 45 3.27 25.91 -1.39
N PHE A 46 2.10 26.43 -1.01
CA PHE A 46 1.43 26.10 0.24
C PHE A 46 0.94 24.65 0.26
N GLY A 47 0.37 24.15 -0.84
CA GLY A 47 -0.04 22.77 -0.98
C GLY A 47 1.14 21.80 -0.89
N SER A 48 2.28 22.13 -1.51
CA SER A 48 3.50 21.32 -1.42
C SER A 48 4.10 21.34 -0.02
N PHE A 49 4.13 22.51 0.64
CA PHE A 49 4.59 22.65 2.02
C PHE A 49 3.69 21.88 3.00
N TYR A 50 2.38 21.99 2.84
CA TYR A 50 1.39 21.26 3.64
C TYR A 50 1.52 19.73 3.44
N ALA A 51 1.66 19.28 2.21
CA ALA A 51 1.92 17.87 1.90
C ALA A 51 3.25 17.40 2.51
N TYR A 52 4.31 18.20 2.42
CA TYR A 52 5.60 17.87 3.03
C TYR A 52 5.51 17.74 4.55
N THR A 53 4.88 18.70 5.25
CA THR A 53 4.72 18.64 6.71
C THR A 53 3.85 17.49 7.16
N MET A 54 2.80 17.15 6.41
CA MET A 54 1.95 15.99 6.70
C MET A 54 2.68 14.65 6.55
N LEU A 55 3.66 14.58 5.67
CA LEU A 55 4.40 13.35 5.36
C LEU A 55 5.73 13.23 6.09
N SER A 56 6.15 14.29 6.81
CA SER A 56 7.41 14.29 7.59
C SER A 56 7.36 13.40 8.84
N GLY A 57 6.15 12.95 9.26
CA GLY A 57 5.96 12.02 10.38
C GLY A 57 6.11 10.53 10.03
N ILE A 58 6.48 10.19 8.80
CA ILE A 58 6.64 8.80 8.38
C ILE A 58 7.97 8.25 8.92
N ASN A 59 7.90 7.08 9.56
CA ASN A 59 9.08 6.35 10.00
C ASN A 59 9.78 5.69 8.79
N HIS A 60 10.73 6.42 8.21
CA HIS A 60 11.54 5.94 7.11
C HIS A 60 12.71 5.11 7.60
N ASP A 61 12.69 3.83 7.26
CA ASP A 61 13.85 2.97 7.42
C ASP A 61 14.74 3.06 6.17
N LYS A 62 16.01 3.34 6.40
CA LYS A 62 17.00 3.26 5.32
C LYS A 62 17.38 1.80 5.12
N ILE A 63 16.95 1.22 4.02
CA ILE A 63 17.41 -0.09 3.56
C ILE A 63 18.31 0.07 2.33
N SER A 64 19.11 -0.96 2.06
CA SER A 64 19.91 -0.97 0.85
C SER A 64 19.03 -0.82 -0.40
N LYS A 65 19.48 -0.03 -1.36
CA LYS A 65 18.89 0.05 -2.71
C LYS A 65 19.73 -0.72 -3.74
N ASN A 66 20.78 -1.40 -3.27
CA ASN A 66 21.59 -2.28 -4.12
C ASN A 66 20.80 -3.55 -4.45
N LYS A 67 20.56 -3.75 -5.73
CA LYS A 67 19.75 -4.88 -6.21
C LYS A 67 20.32 -6.23 -5.78
N THR A 68 21.64 -6.39 -5.82
CA THR A 68 22.29 -7.66 -5.44
C THR A 68 22.14 -7.93 -3.94
N GLU A 69 22.25 -6.90 -3.09
CA GLU A 69 22.03 -7.03 -1.65
C GLU A 69 20.59 -7.41 -1.30
N LEU A 70 19.63 -6.98 -2.13
CA LEU A 70 18.23 -7.37 -2.04
C LEU A 70 17.88 -8.67 -2.79
N GLY A 71 18.86 -9.46 -3.24
CA GLY A 71 18.63 -10.73 -3.93
C GLY A 71 18.06 -10.59 -5.33
N ILE A 72 18.22 -9.43 -5.98
CA ILE A 72 17.74 -9.16 -7.34
C ILE A 72 18.90 -9.34 -8.30
N TYR A 73 19.03 -10.52 -8.88
CA TYR A 73 20.08 -10.85 -9.82
C TYR A 73 19.66 -10.63 -11.27
N LYS A 74 20.64 -10.58 -12.17
CA LYS A 74 20.41 -10.35 -13.60
C LYS A 74 19.53 -11.42 -14.23
N GLU A 75 19.68 -12.65 -13.79
CA GLU A 75 18.93 -13.84 -14.23
C GLU A 75 17.45 -13.70 -13.89
N ASN A 76 17.12 -13.31 -12.68
CA ASN A 76 15.75 -13.06 -12.22
C ASN A 76 15.09 -11.97 -13.06
N ILE A 77 15.81 -10.85 -13.28
CA ILE A 77 15.30 -9.74 -14.10
C ILE A 77 15.06 -10.19 -15.54
N ASN A 78 15.95 -11.01 -16.11
CA ASN A 78 15.76 -11.50 -17.46
C ASN A 78 14.54 -12.44 -17.56
N ALA A 79 14.30 -13.28 -16.54
CA ALA A 79 13.11 -14.12 -16.47
C ALA A 79 11.82 -13.29 -16.39
N LEU A 80 11.84 -12.17 -15.66
CA LEU A 80 10.68 -11.26 -15.55
C LEU A 80 10.42 -10.46 -16.83
N LYS A 81 11.46 -10.12 -17.61
CA LYS A 81 11.32 -9.34 -18.85
C LYS A 81 10.54 -10.06 -19.94
N LYS A 82 10.34 -11.38 -19.86
CA LYS A 82 9.47 -12.12 -20.80
C LYS A 82 8.01 -11.65 -20.71
N TYR A 83 7.58 -11.12 -19.56
CA TYR A 83 6.22 -10.64 -19.35
C TYR A 83 6.05 -9.21 -19.86
N LYS A 84 5.05 -8.98 -20.70
CA LYS A 84 4.81 -7.67 -21.35
C LYS A 84 4.53 -6.55 -20.35
N THR A 85 3.94 -6.87 -19.20
CA THR A 85 3.56 -5.90 -18.16
C THR A 85 4.65 -5.65 -17.12
N TYR A 86 5.78 -6.34 -17.18
CA TYR A 86 6.87 -6.26 -16.18
C TYR A 86 7.22 -4.82 -15.76
N ASN A 87 7.42 -3.91 -16.72
CA ASN A 87 7.75 -2.52 -16.45
C ASN A 87 6.57 -1.66 -15.95
N LYS A 88 5.36 -2.21 -15.92
CA LYS A 88 4.13 -1.53 -15.51
C LYS A 88 3.62 -1.99 -14.14
N VAL A 89 4.28 -2.98 -13.55
CA VAL A 89 3.97 -3.51 -12.22
C VAL A 89 5.03 -3.07 -11.21
N ILE A 90 4.57 -2.62 -10.04
CA ILE A 90 5.43 -2.30 -8.89
C ILE A 90 5.09 -3.30 -7.79
N ASN A 91 6.10 -4.04 -7.31
CA ASN A 91 5.96 -4.98 -6.20
C ASN A 91 6.54 -4.39 -4.92
N ILE A 92 5.78 -4.46 -3.82
CA ILE A 92 6.15 -3.98 -2.49
C ILE A 92 5.90 -5.12 -1.51
N ALA A 93 6.86 -5.40 -0.62
CA ALA A 93 6.65 -6.34 0.47
C ALA A 93 5.84 -5.67 1.59
N LEU A 94 4.83 -6.37 2.11
CA LEU A 94 4.06 -5.92 3.26
C LEU A 94 4.23 -6.93 4.39
N PHE A 95 4.64 -6.46 5.57
CA PHE A 95 4.87 -7.28 6.76
C PHE A 95 3.93 -6.89 7.89
N GLY A 96 3.21 -7.88 8.43
CA GLY A 96 2.48 -7.76 9.69
C GLY A 96 3.35 -8.33 10.80
N LEU A 97 3.77 -7.48 11.75
CA LEU A 97 4.74 -7.82 12.77
C LEU A 97 4.06 -8.23 14.08
N ASP A 98 4.43 -9.41 14.62
CA ASP A 98 4.10 -9.80 15.99
C ASP A 98 5.17 -9.24 16.93
N GLN A 99 5.06 -7.94 17.19
CA GLN A 99 5.94 -7.21 18.09
C GLN A 99 5.13 -6.66 19.25
N ARG A 100 5.50 -7.07 20.46
CA ARG A 100 4.85 -6.64 21.71
C ARG A 100 5.58 -5.49 22.40
N SER A 101 6.88 -5.32 22.10
CA SER A 101 7.70 -4.21 22.54
C SER A 101 8.69 -3.79 21.44
N GLU A 102 9.11 -2.52 21.43
CA GLU A 102 10.02 -1.99 20.40
C GLU A 102 11.38 -2.66 20.35
N ASN A 103 11.82 -3.29 21.44
CA ASN A 103 13.14 -3.90 21.58
C ASN A 103 13.19 -5.42 21.36
N GLU A 104 12.06 -6.05 21.05
CA GLU A 104 12.02 -7.49 20.77
C GLU A 104 12.24 -7.80 19.29
N PRO A 105 13.05 -8.83 18.94
CA PRO A 105 13.09 -9.35 17.58
C PRO A 105 11.68 -9.75 17.15
N SER A 106 11.15 -9.10 16.14
CA SER A 106 9.80 -9.41 15.68
C SER A 106 9.81 -10.40 14.55
N ARG A 107 8.81 -11.29 14.53
CA ARG A 107 8.53 -12.16 13.39
C ARG A 107 7.50 -11.51 12.50
N SER A 108 7.62 -11.70 11.19
CA SER A 108 6.59 -11.31 10.25
C SER A 108 5.49 -12.39 10.18
N ASP A 109 4.48 -12.28 11.02
CA ASP A 109 3.36 -13.24 11.08
C ASP A 109 2.40 -13.12 9.89
N ALA A 110 2.44 -12.01 9.17
CA ALA A 110 1.85 -11.84 7.85
C ALA A 110 2.94 -11.39 6.88
N VAL A 111 3.07 -12.09 5.76
CA VAL A 111 3.96 -11.74 4.65
C VAL A 111 3.12 -11.66 3.40
N MET A 112 3.07 -10.48 2.78
CA MET A 112 2.30 -10.25 1.56
C MET A 112 3.13 -9.51 0.52
N ILE A 113 2.79 -9.69 -0.74
CA ILE A 113 3.29 -8.92 -1.87
C ILE A 113 2.13 -8.08 -2.38
N VAL A 114 2.29 -6.77 -2.35
CA VAL A 114 1.36 -5.82 -2.97
C VAL A 114 1.88 -5.51 -4.35
N SER A 115 1.18 -5.95 -5.38
CA SER A 115 1.54 -5.68 -6.78
C SER A 115 0.59 -4.65 -7.36
N ILE A 116 1.13 -3.48 -7.69
CA ILE A 116 0.40 -2.39 -8.33
C ILE A 116 0.51 -2.57 -9.84
N ASP A 117 -0.52 -3.14 -10.42
CA ASP A 117 -0.60 -3.40 -11.86
C ASP A 117 -1.26 -2.22 -12.59
N LYS A 118 -0.40 -1.34 -13.13
CA LYS A 118 -0.84 -0.17 -13.90
C LYS A 118 -1.38 -0.52 -15.28
N ALA A 119 -1.05 -1.71 -15.81
CA ALA A 119 -1.52 -2.14 -17.11
C ALA A 119 -2.99 -2.55 -17.05
N ASN A 120 -3.34 -3.35 -16.05
CA ASN A 120 -4.70 -3.88 -15.86
C ASN A 120 -5.53 -3.05 -14.85
N LYS A 121 -4.95 -1.98 -14.27
CA LYS A 121 -5.60 -1.10 -13.28
C LYS A 121 -6.05 -1.84 -12.02
N LYS A 122 -5.22 -2.76 -11.53
CA LYS A 122 -5.49 -3.62 -10.37
C LYS A 122 -4.46 -3.45 -9.27
N ILE A 123 -4.88 -3.71 -8.04
CA ILE A 123 -4.00 -3.98 -6.91
C ILE A 123 -4.14 -5.47 -6.60
N LYS A 124 -3.05 -6.21 -6.67
CA LYS A 124 -3.01 -7.64 -6.37
C LYS A 124 -2.34 -7.86 -5.03
N LEU A 125 -3.03 -8.52 -4.12
CA LEU A 125 -2.54 -8.85 -2.78
C LEU A 125 -2.23 -10.35 -2.73
N THR A 126 -0.96 -10.71 -2.75
CA THR A 126 -0.54 -12.11 -2.63
C THR A 126 -0.01 -12.39 -1.24
N SER A 127 -0.69 -13.21 -0.45
CA SER A 127 -0.12 -13.73 0.79
C SER A 127 0.88 -14.84 0.51
N VAL A 128 2.05 -14.75 1.13
CA VAL A 128 3.01 -15.86 1.17
C VAL A 128 2.93 -16.51 2.54
N MET A 129 2.68 -17.83 2.58
CA MET A 129 2.51 -18.54 3.84
C MET A 129 3.78 -18.42 4.67
N ARG A 130 3.64 -17.94 5.92
CA ARG A 130 4.76 -17.64 6.82
C ARG A 130 5.62 -18.85 7.16
N ASP A 131 5.04 -20.04 7.15
CA ASP A 131 5.69 -21.32 7.46
C ASP A 131 6.30 -21.99 6.20
N SER A 132 6.26 -21.31 5.04
CA SER A 132 6.93 -21.77 3.81
C SER A 132 8.41 -22.09 4.08
N TYR A 133 8.85 -23.28 3.67
CA TYR A 133 10.23 -23.73 3.82
C TYR A 133 11.07 -23.15 2.68
N VAL A 134 11.86 -22.15 2.99
CA VAL A 134 12.62 -21.34 2.02
C VAL A 134 14.08 -21.21 2.41
N ALA A 135 14.95 -20.98 1.45
CA ALA A 135 16.33 -20.63 1.70
C ALA A 135 16.41 -19.18 2.22
N ILE A 136 17.10 -18.98 3.35
CA ILE A 136 17.38 -17.67 3.96
C ILE A 136 18.88 -17.47 3.97
N ASP A 137 19.36 -16.43 3.33
CA ASP A 137 20.80 -16.15 3.22
C ASP A 137 21.48 -16.09 4.60
N GLY A 138 22.61 -16.80 4.74
CA GLY A 138 23.33 -16.92 6.00
C GLY A 138 22.70 -17.85 7.06
N HIS A 139 21.47 -18.36 6.85
CA HIS A 139 20.72 -19.16 7.84
C HIS A 139 20.25 -20.54 7.33
N GLY A 140 20.52 -20.85 6.04
CA GLY A 140 20.06 -22.11 5.43
C GLY A 140 18.54 -22.08 5.17
N ASN A 141 17.92 -23.29 5.16
CA ASN A 141 16.48 -23.38 4.92
C ASN A 141 15.70 -23.30 6.23
N ASP A 142 14.74 -22.39 6.30
CA ASP A 142 13.89 -22.19 7.46
C ASP A 142 12.50 -21.62 7.05
N LYS A 143 11.66 -21.31 8.04
CA LYS A 143 10.38 -20.63 7.81
C LYS A 143 10.58 -19.22 7.29
N LEU A 144 9.82 -18.82 6.30
CA LEU A 144 9.86 -17.46 5.75
C LEU A 144 9.73 -16.37 6.83
N THR A 145 8.86 -16.58 7.83
CA THR A 145 8.66 -15.63 8.95
C THR A 145 9.95 -15.34 9.74
N HIS A 146 10.91 -16.28 9.76
CA HIS A 146 12.15 -16.13 10.50
C HIS A 146 13.12 -15.15 9.83
N ALA A 147 13.03 -14.95 8.51
CA ALA A 147 13.89 -14.00 7.80
C ALA A 147 13.80 -12.59 8.40
N TYR A 148 12.60 -12.16 8.83
CA TYR A 148 12.44 -10.86 9.47
C TYR A 148 13.10 -10.79 10.86
N ALA A 149 13.02 -11.87 11.63
CA ALA A 149 13.66 -11.96 12.95
C ALA A 149 15.19 -12.01 12.86
N TYR A 150 15.74 -12.60 11.80
CA TYR A 150 17.18 -12.73 11.59
C TYR A 150 17.84 -11.46 11.05
N GLY A 151 17.23 -10.78 10.10
CA GLY A 151 17.84 -9.64 9.43
C GLY A 151 16.84 -8.55 8.99
N GLY A 152 15.69 -8.46 9.67
CA GLY A 152 14.72 -7.40 9.44
C GLY A 152 14.12 -7.41 8.03
N PRO A 153 13.67 -6.23 7.57
CA PRO A 153 13.01 -6.09 6.27
C PRO A 153 13.95 -6.40 5.09
N GLU A 154 15.24 -6.08 5.17
CA GLU A 154 16.20 -6.32 4.08
C GLU A 154 16.35 -7.81 3.79
N LEU A 155 16.61 -8.62 4.82
CA LEU A 155 16.74 -10.07 4.65
C LEU A 155 15.42 -10.71 4.23
N SER A 156 14.29 -10.19 4.71
CA SER A 156 12.97 -10.68 4.27
C SER A 156 12.69 -10.38 2.80
N ILE A 157 13.03 -9.18 2.32
CA ILE A 157 12.94 -8.82 0.89
C ILE A 157 13.87 -9.71 0.06
N LYS A 158 15.13 -9.87 0.50
CA LYS A 158 16.11 -10.75 -0.16
C LYS A 158 15.57 -12.17 -0.27
N THR A 159 15.03 -12.71 0.83
CA THR A 159 14.44 -14.05 0.88
C THR A 159 13.27 -14.19 -0.12
N LEU A 160 12.37 -13.20 -0.20
CA LEU A 160 11.28 -13.20 -1.18
C LEU A 160 11.81 -13.15 -2.62
N ASN A 161 12.76 -12.26 -2.91
CA ASN A 161 13.32 -12.10 -4.24
C ASN A 161 14.05 -13.37 -4.72
N GLU A 162 14.87 -14.01 -3.87
CA GLU A 162 15.65 -15.20 -4.23
C GLU A 162 14.78 -16.46 -4.35
N ASN A 163 13.75 -16.59 -3.50
CA ASN A 163 12.92 -17.79 -3.54
C ASN A 163 11.80 -17.73 -4.58
N PHE A 164 11.34 -16.54 -4.96
CA PHE A 164 10.22 -16.36 -5.88
C PHE A 164 10.61 -15.59 -7.16
N ASN A 165 11.90 -15.35 -7.41
CA ASN A 165 12.41 -14.63 -8.57
C ASN A 165 11.71 -13.28 -8.78
N LEU A 166 11.62 -12.48 -7.71
CA LEU A 166 10.96 -11.18 -7.72
C LEU A 166 11.96 -10.02 -7.84
N ASN A 167 11.44 -8.80 -7.89
CA ASN A 167 12.21 -7.55 -7.98
C ASN A 167 11.77 -6.51 -6.95
N ILE A 168 11.42 -6.96 -5.76
CA ILE A 168 10.96 -6.10 -4.66
C ILE A 168 12.14 -5.27 -4.15
N THR A 169 11.96 -3.93 -4.08
CA THR A 169 12.98 -3.00 -3.56
C THR A 169 12.50 -2.24 -2.33
N ASP A 170 11.21 -2.35 -2.03
CA ASP A 170 10.58 -1.55 -0.99
C ASP A 170 9.61 -2.37 -0.17
N TYR A 171 9.36 -1.91 1.07
CA TYR A 171 8.43 -2.54 1.98
C TYR A 171 7.58 -1.54 2.74
N ALA A 172 6.52 -2.05 3.35
CA ALA A 172 5.80 -1.45 4.45
C ALA A 172 5.59 -2.49 5.54
N ALA A 173 5.70 -2.08 6.80
CA ALA A 173 5.49 -2.95 7.95
C ALA A 173 4.61 -2.28 8.98
N VAL A 174 3.70 -3.05 9.57
CA VAL A 174 2.78 -2.60 10.61
C VAL A 174 2.74 -3.64 11.72
N ASN A 175 2.86 -3.22 12.97
CA ASN A 175 2.65 -4.10 14.12
C ASN A 175 1.15 -4.21 14.45
N PHE A 176 0.78 -5.17 15.30
CA PHE A 176 -0.62 -5.42 15.62
C PHE A 176 -1.33 -4.24 16.29
N PHE A 177 -0.66 -3.53 17.19
CA PHE A 177 -1.27 -2.40 17.90
C PHE A 177 -1.47 -1.19 16.99
N ASP A 178 -0.56 -0.95 16.08
CA ASP A 178 -0.70 0.11 15.10
C ASP A 178 -1.76 -0.23 14.05
N MET A 179 -1.91 -1.51 13.67
CA MET A 179 -3.01 -1.95 12.82
C MET A 179 -4.38 -1.67 13.46
N GLU A 180 -4.55 -1.91 14.78
CA GLU A 180 -5.77 -1.54 15.52
C GLU A 180 -6.07 -0.04 15.37
N LYS A 181 -5.07 0.82 15.62
CA LYS A 181 -5.19 2.28 15.50
C LYS A 181 -5.47 2.74 14.06
N ILE A 182 -4.83 2.12 13.07
CA ILE A 182 -5.07 2.38 11.64
C ILE A 182 -6.54 2.16 11.30
N ILE A 183 -7.08 0.99 11.67
CA ILE A 183 -8.48 0.63 11.41
C ILE A 183 -9.42 1.63 12.10
N ASP A 184 -9.21 1.93 13.38
CA ASP A 184 -10.03 2.89 14.13
C ASP A 184 -9.95 4.30 13.55
N SER A 185 -8.78 4.73 13.07
CA SER A 185 -8.60 6.05 12.47
C SER A 185 -9.38 6.25 11.17
N LEU A 186 -9.68 5.14 10.48
CA LEU A 186 -10.52 5.10 9.27
C LEU A 186 -12.01 4.83 9.60
N GLY A 187 -12.38 4.74 10.88
CA GLY A 187 -13.76 4.50 11.33
C GLY A 187 -14.19 3.04 11.26
N GLY A 188 -13.26 2.10 11.40
CA GLY A 188 -13.51 0.66 11.35
C GLY A 188 -13.56 0.09 9.93
N VAL A 189 -13.75 -1.22 9.79
CA VAL A 189 -13.92 -1.94 8.52
C VAL A 189 -15.20 -2.77 8.55
N THR A 190 -15.95 -2.78 7.45
CA THR A 190 -17.18 -3.58 7.34
C THR A 190 -16.84 -4.96 6.78
N LEU A 191 -17.13 -6.00 7.55
CA LEU A 191 -16.87 -7.39 7.21
C LEU A 191 -18.13 -8.23 7.44
N ASP A 192 -18.25 -9.31 6.68
CA ASP A 192 -19.29 -10.34 6.90
C ASP A 192 -18.73 -11.45 7.81
N ILE A 193 -19.18 -11.49 9.05
CA ILE A 193 -18.69 -12.40 10.09
C ILE A 193 -19.57 -13.64 10.15
N LYS A 194 -18.94 -14.82 10.07
CA LYS A 194 -19.64 -16.09 10.17
C LYS A 194 -19.93 -16.44 11.63
N GLN A 195 -21.02 -17.16 11.87
CA GLN A 195 -21.46 -17.50 13.22
C GLN A 195 -20.40 -18.24 14.06
N TYR A 196 -19.61 -19.12 13.43
CA TYR A 196 -18.56 -19.87 14.12
C TYR A 196 -17.32 -19.01 14.46
N GLU A 197 -17.17 -17.81 13.89
CA GLU A 197 -16.04 -16.90 14.14
C GLU A 197 -16.28 -16.01 15.37
N VAL A 198 -17.54 -15.72 15.71
CA VAL A 198 -17.91 -14.78 16.79
C VAL A 198 -17.25 -15.14 18.11
N LYS A 199 -17.31 -16.41 18.50
CA LYS A 199 -16.68 -16.90 19.75
C LYS A 199 -15.18 -16.70 19.76
N GLU A 200 -14.52 -16.99 18.65
CA GLU A 200 -13.08 -16.86 18.53
C GLU A 200 -12.63 -15.39 18.50
N ILE A 201 -13.37 -14.54 17.79
CA ILE A 201 -13.13 -13.09 17.82
C ILE A 201 -13.18 -12.58 19.26
N ASN A 202 -14.23 -12.91 20.00
CA ASN A 202 -14.43 -12.47 21.39
C ASN A 202 -13.33 -12.98 22.34
N LYS A 203 -12.84 -14.19 22.12
CA LYS A 203 -11.69 -14.74 22.84
C LYS A 203 -10.44 -13.87 22.64
N TYR A 204 -10.10 -13.54 21.38
CA TYR A 204 -8.93 -12.71 21.07
C TYR A 204 -9.11 -11.24 21.50
N ILE A 205 -10.34 -10.68 21.44
CA ILE A 205 -10.63 -9.36 21.98
C ILE A 205 -10.29 -9.31 23.47
N LYS A 206 -10.74 -10.33 24.24
CA LYS A 206 -10.46 -10.42 25.67
C LYS A 206 -8.97 -10.58 25.94
N GLU A 207 -8.28 -11.46 25.20
CA GLU A 207 -6.82 -11.68 25.33
C GLU A 207 -6.04 -10.36 25.13
N ILE A 208 -6.37 -9.60 24.08
CA ILE A 208 -5.73 -8.29 23.81
C ILE A 208 -6.04 -7.30 24.93
N ALA A 209 -7.29 -7.25 25.41
CA ALA A 209 -7.70 -6.36 26.50
C ALA A 209 -6.95 -6.68 27.81
N ASP A 210 -6.79 -7.96 28.11
CA ASP A 210 -6.07 -8.42 29.30
C ASP A 210 -4.57 -8.03 29.24
N ILE A 211 -3.94 -8.10 28.05
CA ILE A 211 -2.55 -7.69 27.83
C ILE A 211 -2.40 -6.17 27.92
N THR A 212 -3.29 -5.43 27.27
CA THR A 212 -3.19 -3.96 27.18
C THR A 212 -3.79 -3.22 28.38
N LYS A 213 -4.47 -3.93 29.27
CA LYS A 213 -5.22 -3.37 30.42
C LYS A 213 -6.22 -2.29 30.01
N THR A 214 -6.90 -2.49 28.88
CA THR A 214 -7.86 -1.54 28.32
C THR A 214 -9.27 -2.14 28.26
N PRO A 215 -10.32 -1.30 28.40
CA PRO A 215 -11.70 -1.74 28.20
C PRO A 215 -11.90 -2.33 26.80
N TYR A 216 -12.88 -3.21 26.64
CA TYR A 216 -13.22 -3.79 25.35
C TYR A 216 -14.73 -3.98 25.19
N THR A 217 -15.16 -3.99 23.92
CA THR A 217 -16.54 -4.32 23.55
C THR A 217 -16.52 -5.60 22.75
N PRO A 218 -17.17 -6.67 23.23
CA PRO A 218 -17.29 -7.91 22.48
C PRO A 218 -18.15 -7.71 21.24
N LEU A 219 -17.94 -8.59 20.26
CA LEU A 219 -18.80 -8.67 19.09
C LEU A 219 -20.13 -9.31 19.47
N ALA A 220 -21.25 -8.67 19.10
CA ALA A 220 -22.59 -9.11 19.53
C ALA A 220 -23.09 -10.33 18.74
N GLY A 221 -22.71 -10.49 17.47
CA GLY A 221 -23.21 -11.55 16.60
C GLY A 221 -22.52 -11.63 15.25
N ALA A 222 -23.03 -12.50 14.39
CA ALA A 222 -22.60 -12.71 13.02
C ALA A 222 -23.26 -11.74 12.04
N GLY A 223 -22.87 -11.81 10.77
CA GLY A 223 -23.40 -11.01 9.66
C GLY A 223 -22.53 -9.80 9.31
N SER A 224 -23.00 -9.02 8.35
CA SER A 224 -22.30 -7.85 7.87
C SER A 224 -22.34 -6.71 8.89
N GLN A 225 -21.20 -6.29 9.38
CA GLN A 225 -21.09 -5.26 10.41
C GLN A 225 -19.75 -4.52 10.35
N THR A 226 -19.72 -3.29 10.85
CA THR A 226 -18.49 -2.51 10.95
C THR A 226 -17.75 -2.89 12.24
N LEU A 227 -16.56 -3.43 12.10
CA LEU A 227 -15.67 -3.81 13.18
C LEU A 227 -14.78 -2.64 13.60
N THR A 228 -14.59 -2.48 14.91
CA THR A 228 -13.51 -1.63 15.45
C THR A 228 -12.14 -2.23 15.13
N GLY A 229 -11.07 -1.45 15.32
CA GLY A 229 -9.71 -1.94 15.12
C GLY A 229 -9.41 -3.21 15.91
N ARG A 230 -9.79 -3.25 17.20
CA ARG A 230 -9.62 -4.42 18.05
C ARG A 230 -10.39 -5.65 17.56
N GLN A 231 -11.63 -5.46 17.15
CA GLN A 231 -12.45 -6.55 16.62
C GLN A 231 -11.89 -7.10 15.32
N ALA A 232 -11.49 -6.23 14.39
CA ALA A 232 -10.87 -6.60 13.12
C ALA A 232 -9.50 -7.28 13.32
N LEU A 233 -8.67 -6.75 14.22
CA LEU A 233 -7.41 -7.39 14.59
C LEU A 233 -7.64 -8.78 15.16
N SER A 234 -8.61 -8.94 16.06
CA SER A 234 -8.98 -10.24 16.65
C SER A 234 -9.45 -11.24 15.58
N TYR A 235 -10.21 -10.78 14.58
CA TYR A 235 -10.61 -11.58 13.43
C TYR A 235 -9.40 -12.10 12.63
N THR A 236 -8.36 -11.28 12.42
CA THR A 236 -7.14 -11.71 11.69
C THR A 236 -6.30 -12.74 12.46
N ARG A 237 -6.56 -12.97 13.75
CA ARG A 237 -5.78 -13.89 14.60
C ARG A 237 -6.40 -15.29 14.69
N ILE A 238 -7.62 -15.49 14.21
CA ILE A 238 -8.33 -16.77 14.30
C ILE A 238 -7.56 -17.87 13.56
N ARG A 239 -7.29 -18.98 14.28
CA ARG A 239 -6.66 -20.21 13.75
C ARG A 239 -7.41 -21.47 14.14
N SER A 240 -8.23 -21.39 15.18
CA SER A 240 -8.86 -22.55 15.83
C SER A 240 -10.07 -23.09 15.10
N VAL A 241 -10.58 -22.38 14.10
CA VAL A 241 -11.72 -22.78 13.29
C VAL A 241 -11.40 -22.65 11.82
N GLY A 242 -12.03 -23.50 10.99
CA GLY A 242 -11.78 -23.59 9.56
C GLY A 242 -10.45 -24.30 9.25
N ASN A 243 -9.78 -23.90 8.16
CA ASN A 243 -8.52 -24.49 7.69
C ASN A 243 -7.27 -23.83 8.32
N GLY A 244 -7.32 -23.56 9.63
CA GLY A 244 -6.16 -23.12 10.42
C GLY A 244 -5.45 -21.87 9.87
N ASP A 245 -4.15 -22.01 9.58
CA ASP A 245 -3.32 -20.90 9.14
C ASP A 245 -3.67 -20.38 7.72
N PHE A 246 -4.24 -21.23 6.87
CA PHE A 246 -4.71 -20.84 5.54
C PHE A 246 -5.89 -19.86 5.62
N GLU A 247 -6.88 -20.15 6.47
CA GLU A 247 -7.99 -19.21 6.68
C GLU A 247 -7.56 -17.95 7.44
N ARG A 248 -6.63 -18.05 8.40
CA ARG A 248 -6.06 -16.86 9.04
C ARG A 248 -5.46 -15.92 8.00
N THR A 249 -4.67 -16.45 7.08
CA THR A 249 -4.06 -15.68 6.00
C THR A 249 -5.13 -15.06 5.08
N SER A 250 -6.23 -15.76 4.83
CA SER A 250 -7.37 -15.22 4.09
C SER A 250 -8.03 -14.06 4.85
N ARG A 251 -8.27 -14.22 6.16
CA ARG A 251 -8.84 -13.16 7.02
C ARG A 251 -7.98 -11.89 7.02
N GLN A 252 -6.65 -12.04 7.01
CA GLN A 252 -5.73 -10.91 6.90
C GLN A 252 -5.89 -10.16 5.57
N ARG A 253 -6.04 -10.88 4.44
CA ARG A 253 -6.31 -10.26 3.14
C ARG A 253 -7.66 -9.54 3.11
N ILE A 254 -8.72 -10.16 3.65
CA ILE A 254 -10.06 -9.57 3.72
C ILE A 254 -10.04 -8.24 4.48
N VAL A 255 -9.36 -8.17 5.61
CA VAL A 255 -9.22 -6.92 6.38
C VAL A 255 -8.43 -5.87 5.59
N LEU A 256 -7.33 -6.26 4.95
CA LEU A 256 -6.52 -5.33 4.16
C LEU A 256 -7.28 -4.82 2.92
N GLU A 257 -8.01 -5.70 2.24
CA GLU A 257 -8.89 -5.34 1.12
C GLU A 257 -9.97 -4.33 1.54
N ALA A 258 -10.63 -4.58 2.67
CA ALA A 258 -11.63 -3.65 3.23
C ALA A 258 -11.02 -2.29 3.61
N LEU A 259 -9.80 -2.27 4.16
CA LEU A 259 -9.06 -1.03 4.46
C LEU A 259 -8.72 -0.24 3.19
N LEU A 260 -8.20 -0.91 2.15
CA LEU A 260 -7.89 -0.28 0.88
C LEU A 260 -9.15 0.25 0.20
N GLY A 261 -10.26 -0.50 0.27
CA GLY A 261 -11.59 -0.06 -0.18
C GLY A 261 -12.01 1.24 0.49
N LYS A 262 -11.89 1.32 1.82
CA LYS A 262 -12.22 2.53 2.58
C LYS A 262 -11.36 3.74 2.24
N ILE A 263 -10.05 3.55 2.09
CA ILE A 263 -9.14 4.63 1.66
C ILE A 263 -9.56 5.15 0.29
N LYS A 264 -9.96 4.27 -0.61
CA LYS A 264 -10.42 4.60 -1.96
C LYS A 264 -11.75 5.35 -1.95
N GLU A 265 -12.74 4.93 -1.15
CA GLU A 265 -14.04 5.60 -1.00
C GLU A 265 -13.89 7.05 -0.53
N GLY A 266 -12.90 7.35 0.29
CA GLY A 266 -12.58 8.70 0.73
C GLY A 266 -12.13 9.65 -0.37
N GLY A 267 -11.78 9.14 -1.55
CA GLY A 267 -11.35 9.91 -2.71
C GLY A 267 -10.02 10.63 -2.54
N ILE A 268 -9.56 11.25 -3.63
CA ILE A 268 -8.24 11.91 -3.70
C ILE A 268 -8.06 13.03 -2.67
N LEU A 269 -9.13 13.73 -2.31
CA LEU A 269 -9.08 14.85 -1.36
C LEU A 269 -8.86 14.39 0.09
N SER A 270 -9.23 13.16 0.43
CA SER A 270 -9.02 12.60 1.77
C SER A 270 -7.62 12.00 1.95
N LEU A 271 -6.91 11.69 0.86
CA LEU A 271 -5.60 11.05 0.88
C LEU A 271 -4.57 11.77 1.77
N PRO A 272 -4.35 13.11 1.67
CA PRO A 272 -3.35 13.76 2.50
C PRO A 272 -3.66 13.63 3.98
N LYS A 273 -4.94 13.76 4.36
CA LYS A 273 -5.41 13.61 5.74
C LYS A 273 -5.22 12.16 6.24
N ASN A 274 -5.59 11.18 5.43
CA ASN A 274 -5.45 9.77 5.79
C ASN A 274 -3.97 9.37 5.91
N ILE A 275 -3.14 9.75 4.94
CA ILE A 275 -1.70 9.48 4.98
C ILE A 275 -1.07 10.10 6.23
N SER A 276 -1.36 11.36 6.55
CA SER A 276 -0.85 12.02 7.76
C SER A 276 -1.20 11.29 9.06
N LYS A 277 -2.42 10.75 9.15
CA LYS A 277 -2.85 9.96 10.30
C LYS A 277 -2.17 8.59 10.39
N LEU A 278 -1.97 7.93 9.24
CA LEU A 278 -1.47 6.56 9.17
C LEU A 278 0.06 6.49 9.19
N ALA A 279 0.73 7.53 8.68
CA ALA A 279 2.18 7.58 8.52
C ALA A 279 2.98 7.22 9.79
N PRO A 280 2.65 7.72 10.99
CA PRO A 280 3.39 7.37 12.21
C PRO A 280 3.25 5.90 12.63
N MET A 281 2.27 5.19 12.10
CA MET A 281 1.94 3.80 12.45
C MET A 281 2.52 2.79 11.45
N VAL A 282 3.19 3.26 10.39
CA VAL A 282 3.75 2.42 9.32
C VAL A 282 5.25 2.65 9.24
N ARG A 283 6.03 1.58 9.32
CA ARG A 283 7.46 1.59 8.98
C ARG A 283 7.62 1.27 7.50
N THR A 284 8.43 2.01 6.77
CA THR A 284 8.59 1.80 5.32
C THR A 284 9.93 2.32 4.80
N SER A 285 10.41 1.71 3.72
CA SER A 285 11.56 2.20 2.94
C SER A 285 11.17 3.20 1.85
N LEU A 286 9.86 3.34 1.58
CA LEU A 286 9.37 4.26 0.55
C LEU A 286 9.57 5.70 0.96
N GLY A 287 10.24 6.49 0.12
CA GLY A 287 10.36 7.93 0.32
C GLY A 287 9.01 8.65 0.21
N THR A 288 8.87 9.75 0.95
CA THR A 288 7.65 10.57 0.93
C THR A 288 7.20 10.93 -0.50
N GLY A 289 8.13 11.34 -1.36
CA GLY A 289 7.85 11.67 -2.75
C GLY A 289 7.39 10.46 -3.59
N GLU A 290 7.93 9.28 -3.31
CA GLU A 290 7.54 8.04 -3.97
C GLU A 290 6.13 7.62 -3.60
N MET A 291 5.75 7.72 -2.31
CA MET A 291 4.40 7.42 -1.84
C MET A 291 3.36 8.37 -2.45
N ILE A 292 3.63 9.68 -2.51
CA ILE A 292 2.75 10.66 -3.17
C ILE A 292 2.59 10.30 -4.65
N LYS A 293 3.70 10.07 -5.36
CA LYS A 293 3.69 9.72 -6.78
C LYS A 293 2.92 8.42 -7.04
N MET A 294 3.08 7.43 -6.18
CA MET A 294 2.39 6.14 -6.25
C MET A 294 0.89 6.31 -6.00
N GLY A 295 0.50 7.00 -4.93
CA GLY A 295 -0.90 7.29 -4.61
C GLY A 295 -1.60 8.06 -5.73
N LEU A 296 -1.00 9.14 -6.24
CA LEU A 296 -1.52 9.89 -7.39
C LEU A 296 -1.63 9.01 -8.64
N SER A 297 -0.62 8.17 -8.91
CA SER A 297 -0.63 7.25 -10.06
C SER A 297 -1.79 6.26 -9.97
N LEU A 298 -2.06 5.71 -8.79
CA LEU A 298 -3.19 4.80 -8.55
C LEU A 298 -4.54 5.48 -8.80
N PHE A 299 -4.73 6.70 -8.27
CA PHE A 299 -5.96 7.46 -8.47
C PHE A 299 -6.17 7.87 -9.93
N LEU A 300 -5.13 8.42 -10.58
CA LEU A 300 -5.23 8.90 -11.96
C LEU A 300 -5.37 7.77 -12.99
N SER A 301 -4.81 6.58 -12.69
CA SER A 301 -4.98 5.42 -13.56
C SER A 301 -6.37 4.79 -13.50
N GLY A 302 -7.21 5.22 -12.54
CA GLY A 302 -8.51 4.61 -12.31
C GLY A 302 -8.41 3.17 -11.81
N THR A 303 -7.33 2.83 -11.08
CA THR A 303 -7.16 1.52 -10.43
C THR A 303 -8.28 1.32 -9.42
N THR A 304 -9.15 0.34 -9.67
CA THR A 304 -10.38 0.16 -8.90
C THR A 304 -10.54 -1.25 -8.33
N GLU A 305 -9.89 -2.21 -8.92
CA GLU A 305 -10.04 -3.62 -8.57
C GLU A 305 -8.94 -4.08 -7.61
N ILE A 306 -9.33 -4.79 -6.56
CA ILE A 306 -8.41 -5.43 -5.63
C ILE A 306 -8.63 -6.93 -5.77
N GLU A 307 -7.58 -7.65 -6.11
CA GLU A 307 -7.59 -9.11 -6.22
C GLU A 307 -6.69 -9.71 -5.15
N THR A 308 -7.01 -10.91 -4.71
CA THR A 308 -6.25 -11.60 -3.66
C THR A 308 -5.86 -13.00 -4.07
N ALA A 309 -4.62 -13.39 -3.77
CA ALA A 309 -4.10 -14.73 -3.99
C ALA A 309 -3.26 -15.21 -2.80
N ARG A 310 -2.86 -16.47 -2.82
CA ARG A 310 -2.01 -17.10 -1.81
C ARG A 310 -0.97 -18.00 -2.47
N ILE A 311 0.24 -17.95 -1.97
CA ILE A 311 1.34 -18.86 -2.28
C ILE A 311 1.77 -19.56 -0.98
N PRO A 312 2.03 -20.88 -0.96
CA PRO A 312 1.89 -21.82 -2.07
C PRO A 312 0.43 -22.08 -2.47
N VAL A 313 0.23 -22.42 -3.75
CA VAL A 313 -1.08 -22.77 -4.33
C VAL A 313 -1.46 -24.20 -3.92
N ASP A 314 -2.75 -24.46 -3.74
CA ASP A 314 -3.25 -25.81 -3.41
C ASP A 314 -2.79 -26.85 -4.43
N GLY A 315 -2.44 -28.05 -3.96
CA GLY A 315 -1.89 -29.12 -4.81
C GLY A 315 -0.39 -28.97 -5.13
N THR A 316 0.30 -27.91 -4.66
CA THR A 316 1.75 -27.73 -4.85
C THR A 316 2.56 -27.96 -3.58
N PHE A 317 1.93 -28.38 -2.49
CA PHE A 317 2.55 -28.72 -1.21
C PHE A 317 1.89 -29.97 -0.64
N PRO A 318 2.61 -30.77 0.21
CA PRO A 318 2.04 -31.95 0.84
C PRO A 318 0.95 -31.58 1.83
N ASP A 319 -0.13 -32.39 1.87
CA ASP A 319 -1.20 -32.25 2.84
C ASP A 319 -0.65 -32.32 4.27
N GLY A 320 -1.06 -31.35 5.10
CA GLY A 320 -0.61 -31.27 6.50
C GLY A 320 0.82 -30.78 6.70
N GLY A 321 1.53 -30.37 5.64
CA GLY A 321 2.92 -29.92 5.75
C GLY A 321 3.91 -31.05 6.05
N LYS A 322 5.08 -30.73 6.63
CA LYS A 322 6.13 -31.72 6.94
C LYS A 322 6.91 -31.37 8.21
N MET A 323 7.15 -32.38 9.05
CA MET A 323 8.09 -32.27 10.16
C MET A 323 9.52 -32.45 9.64
N ILE A 324 10.39 -31.46 9.85
CA ILE A 324 11.81 -31.49 9.52
C ILE A 324 12.60 -31.16 10.79
N LYS A 325 13.42 -32.10 11.25
CA LYS A 325 14.22 -31.97 12.50
C LYS A 325 13.39 -31.49 13.70
N GLY A 326 12.18 -32.04 13.87
CA GLY A 326 11.29 -31.71 15.00
C GLY A 326 10.50 -30.41 14.88
N THR A 327 10.64 -29.67 13.78
CA THR A 327 9.88 -28.44 13.50
C THR A 327 8.95 -28.64 12.30
N TRP A 328 7.73 -28.15 12.41
CA TRP A 328 6.77 -28.19 11.31
C TRP A 328 7.04 -27.09 10.28
N TYR A 329 7.05 -27.49 9.01
CA TYR A 329 7.25 -26.59 7.84
C TYR A 329 6.22 -26.85 6.77
N LEU A 330 6.07 -25.89 5.85
CA LEU A 330 5.31 -26.00 4.62
C LEU A 330 6.27 -26.02 3.41
N PRO A 331 6.87 -27.19 3.05
CA PRO A 331 7.61 -27.31 1.81
C PRO A 331 6.65 -27.29 0.63
N PHE A 332 7.10 -26.81 -0.52
CA PHE A 332 6.25 -26.64 -1.70
C PHE A 332 7.06 -26.79 -2.99
N ASP A 333 6.38 -27.05 -4.09
CA ASP A 333 6.96 -27.05 -5.43
C ASP A 333 7.32 -25.60 -5.81
N LYS A 334 8.59 -25.26 -5.69
CA LYS A 334 9.09 -23.90 -5.86
C LYS A 334 8.86 -23.40 -7.29
N GLU A 335 9.15 -24.23 -8.30
CA GLU A 335 9.08 -23.85 -9.71
C GLU A 335 7.65 -23.51 -10.12
N LYS A 336 6.70 -24.40 -9.81
CA LYS A 336 5.27 -24.13 -10.07
C LYS A 336 4.75 -22.88 -9.36
N ASN A 337 5.15 -22.68 -8.11
CA ASN A 337 4.68 -21.50 -7.38
C ASN A 337 5.31 -20.20 -7.90
N ILE A 338 6.54 -20.22 -8.41
CA ILE A 338 7.12 -19.08 -9.13
C ILE A 338 6.32 -18.78 -10.40
N GLU A 339 6.00 -19.80 -11.19
CA GLU A 339 5.22 -19.66 -12.42
C GLU A 339 3.84 -19.06 -12.13
N TYR A 340 3.06 -19.67 -11.24
CA TYR A 340 1.74 -19.16 -10.83
C TYR A 340 1.78 -17.73 -10.28
N LEU A 341 2.78 -17.42 -9.46
CA LEU A 341 2.95 -16.07 -8.91
C LEU A 341 3.23 -15.04 -10.01
N HIS A 342 4.10 -15.37 -10.95
CA HIS A 342 4.46 -14.48 -12.04
C HIS A 342 3.32 -14.28 -13.03
N GLU A 343 2.61 -15.35 -13.42
CA GLU A 343 1.42 -15.27 -14.27
C GLU A 343 0.33 -14.40 -13.62
N TYR A 344 0.11 -14.57 -12.32
CA TYR A 344 -0.82 -13.73 -11.57
C TYR A 344 -0.38 -12.26 -11.54
N ILE A 345 0.87 -12.00 -11.18
CA ILE A 345 1.37 -10.63 -11.06
C ILE A 345 1.40 -9.93 -12.44
N TYR A 346 1.92 -10.60 -13.46
CA TYR A 346 2.30 -9.96 -14.72
C TYR A 346 1.39 -10.27 -15.92
N GLU A 347 0.61 -11.34 -15.91
CA GLU A 347 -0.30 -11.72 -17.00
C GLU A 347 -1.77 -11.73 -16.62
N ASP A 348 -2.07 -11.39 -15.35
CA ASP A 348 -3.45 -11.33 -14.83
C ASP A 348 -4.17 -12.68 -14.81
N VAL A 349 -3.42 -13.79 -14.71
CA VAL A 349 -3.93 -15.15 -14.59
C VAL A 349 -4.02 -15.53 -13.12
N HIS A 350 -5.25 -15.74 -12.61
CA HIS A 350 -5.45 -16.03 -11.19
C HIS A 350 -5.08 -17.49 -10.86
N PRO A 351 -4.17 -17.76 -9.88
CA PRO A 351 -3.64 -19.10 -9.64
C PRO A 351 -4.64 -20.10 -9.05
N ASN A 352 -5.77 -19.63 -8.55
CA ASN A 352 -6.82 -20.45 -7.90
C ASN A 352 -8.14 -20.47 -8.70
N LYS A 353 -8.12 -20.13 -9.98
CA LYS A 353 -9.29 -20.18 -10.87
C LYS A 353 -9.11 -21.22 -11.92
#